data_325ce1c16d6ef82909ffe1ac7d2bcb36
#
_entry.id   325ce1c16d6ef82909ffe1ac7d2bcb36
#
_cell.length_a   1.000
_cell.length_b   1.000
_cell.length_c   1.000
_cell.angle_alpha   90.00
_cell.angle_beta   90.00
_cell.angle_gamma   90.00
#
_symmetry.space_group_name_H-M   'P 1'
#
loop_
_entity.id
_entity.type
_entity.pdbx_description
1 polymer ?
#
loop_
_entity_poly.entity_id
_entity_poly.type
_entity_poly.pdbx_seq_one_letter_code
_entity_poly.pdbx_strand_id
1 'polypeptide(L)'
;VENKGIETQREVVKEERRQRIDNQPYGSILQEAMKRAYTKHPYNWPVIGSMDHLNAAVESDYVNFYKTFYVPNNAILSIAGDLDYVAAEQMIRKYFGQIPAGTGDIYRPSIVEPEMTMEIRDTIYDNVQLPAVVQTYRIPAQGTPDFYAVEMLGTLLSQGQSSRLYRTCVDNEQKAVFVGSFPLGLEDPGD
;
A
#
# COMPACT_ATOMS: atom_id res chain seq x y z
N VAL A 1 11.46 -20.37 11.33
CA VAL A 1 12.06 -19.51 10.30
C VAL A 1 13.50 -19.97 10.12
N GLU A 2 13.84 -20.44 8.93
CA GLU A 2 15.19 -20.92 8.62
C GLU A 2 15.90 -19.91 7.72
N ASN A 3 17.18 -19.66 7.94
CA ASN A 3 17.96 -18.68 7.19
C ASN A 3 17.94 -18.95 5.67
N LYS A 4 18.03 -20.22 5.26
CA LYS A 4 17.94 -20.62 3.84
C LYS A 4 16.61 -20.17 3.21
N GLY A 5 15.50 -20.29 3.95
CA GLY A 5 14.18 -19.84 3.49
C GLY A 5 14.13 -18.31 3.34
N ILE A 6 14.73 -17.58 4.29
CA ILE A 6 14.82 -16.12 4.26
C ILE A 6 15.57 -15.66 3.01
N GLU A 7 16.76 -16.21 2.75
CA GLU A 7 17.57 -15.82 1.58
C GLU A 7 16.86 -16.13 0.26
N THR A 8 16.20 -17.27 0.15
CA THR A 8 15.41 -17.60 -1.03
C THR A 8 14.27 -16.60 -1.24
N GLN A 9 13.50 -16.29 -0.20
CA GLN A 9 12.39 -15.33 -0.29
C GLN A 9 12.87 -13.90 -0.52
N ARG A 10 14.02 -13.51 0.02
CA ARG A 10 14.64 -12.22 -0.25
C ARG A 10 14.86 -12.01 -1.75
N GLU A 11 15.45 -13.00 -2.43
CA GLU A 11 15.69 -12.90 -3.88
C GLU A 11 14.36 -12.90 -4.67
N VAL A 12 13.35 -13.64 -4.24
CA VAL A 12 12.01 -13.60 -4.85
C VAL A 12 11.40 -12.20 -4.74
N VAL A 13 11.43 -11.56 -3.56
CA VAL A 13 10.89 -10.21 -3.36
C VAL A 13 11.68 -9.16 -4.15
N LYS A 14 13.00 -9.27 -4.21
CA LYS A 14 13.83 -8.40 -5.06
C LYS A 14 13.46 -8.52 -6.53
N GLU A 15 13.23 -9.73 -7.01
CA GLU A 15 12.83 -9.94 -8.40
C GLU A 15 11.41 -9.42 -8.65
N GLU A 16 10.49 -9.62 -7.72
CA GLU A 16 9.16 -9.03 -7.79
C GLU A 16 9.22 -7.50 -7.89
N ARG A 17 10.06 -6.85 -7.07
CA ARG A 17 10.26 -5.41 -7.14
C ARG A 17 10.80 -4.99 -8.51
N ARG A 18 11.83 -5.69 -9.05
CA ARG A 18 12.35 -5.40 -10.39
C ARG A 18 11.26 -5.49 -11.45
N GLN A 19 10.47 -6.56 -11.41
CA GLN A 19 9.44 -6.81 -12.41
C GLN A 19 8.27 -5.83 -12.33
N ARG A 20 7.86 -5.42 -11.12
CA ARG A 20 6.67 -4.60 -10.94
C ARG A 20 6.95 -3.09 -10.90
N ILE A 21 8.15 -2.70 -10.50
CA ILE A 21 8.50 -1.30 -10.28
C ILE A 21 9.68 -0.88 -11.15
N ASP A 22 10.86 -1.47 -10.91
CA ASP A 22 12.12 -0.93 -11.42
C ASP A 22 12.25 -1.07 -12.94
N ASN A 23 11.69 -2.13 -13.54
CA ASN A 23 11.75 -2.42 -14.98
C ASN A 23 10.45 -2.04 -15.74
N GLN A 24 9.44 -1.49 -15.05
CA GLN A 24 8.20 -1.08 -15.69
C GLN A 24 8.23 0.41 -16.01
N PRO A 25 7.92 0.81 -17.25
CA PRO A 25 7.68 2.22 -17.55
C PRO A 25 6.63 2.79 -16.60
N TYR A 26 6.93 3.92 -15.98
CA TYR A 26 6.09 4.56 -14.97
C TYR A 26 5.87 3.75 -13.67
N GLY A 27 6.57 2.63 -13.46
CA GLY A 27 6.36 1.74 -12.31
C GLY A 27 6.64 2.39 -10.96
N SER A 28 7.48 3.42 -10.92
CA SER A 28 7.82 4.17 -9.70
C SER A 28 6.83 5.29 -9.34
N ILE A 29 5.83 5.60 -10.19
CA ILE A 29 4.94 6.77 -10.00
C ILE A 29 4.34 6.81 -8.60
N LEU A 30 3.68 5.74 -8.18
CA LEU A 30 3.02 5.72 -6.87
C LEU A 30 4.04 5.87 -5.73
N GLN A 31 5.15 5.16 -5.79
CA GLN A 31 6.21 5.27 -4.79
C GLN A 31 6.76 6.69 -4.68
N GLU A 32 7.00 7.34 -5.82
CA GLU A 32 7.56 8.68 -5.86
C GLU A 32 6.53 9.75 -5.44
N ALA A 33 5.24 9.52 -5.74
CA ALA A 33 4.14 10.36 -5.25
C ALA A 33 4.04 10.28 -3.71
N MET A 34 3.93 9.07 -3.14
CA MET A 34 3.84 8.85 -1.70
C MET A 34 5.05 9.42 -0.93
N LYS A 35 6.25 9.25 -1.49
CA LYS A 35 7.49 9.78 -0.89
C LYS A 35 7.49 11.31 -0.77
N ARG A 36 6.77 12.01 -1.64
CA ARG A 36 6.64 13.48 -1.61
C ARG A 36 5.44 13.94 -0.81
N ALA A 37 4.37 13.16 -0.82
CA ALA A 37 3.18 13.47 -0.06
C ALA A 37 3.37 13.29 1.45
N TYR A 38 4.23 12.35 1.87
CA TYR A 38 4.47 12.03 3.27
C TYR A 38 5.94 12.24 3.64
N THR A 39 6.16 12.93 4.77
CA THR A 39 7.51 13.24 5.28
C THR A 39 7.84 12.49 6.56
N LYS A 40 6.83 12.14 7.35
CA LYS A 40 6.97 11.45 8.65
C LYS A 40 6.18 10.15 8.72
N HIS A 41 5.01 10.13 8.09
CA HIS A 41 4.15 8.96 8.13
C HIS A 41 4.78 7.78 7.35
N PRO A 42 4.61 6.52 7.82
CA PRO A 42 5.11 5.33 7.14
C PRO A 42 4.64 5.14 5.70
N TYR A 43 3.60 5.85 5.27
CA TYR A 43 3.16 5.84 3.87
C TYR A 43 4.18 6.41 2.88
N ASN A 44 5.24 7.06 3.35
CA ASN A 44 6.28 7.59 2.48
C ASN A 44 7.22 6.54 1.87
N TRP A 45 7.13 5.28 2.27
CA TRP A 45 7.89 4.19 1.67
C TRP A 45 7.00 3.05 1.16
N PRO A 46 7.41 2.38 0.08
CA PRO A 46 6.60 1.32 -0.50
C PRO A 46 6.56 0.06 0.38
N VAL A 47 5.42 -0.61 0.40
CA VAL A 47 5.23 -1.87 1.14
C VAL A 47 6.24 -2.95 0.73
N ILE A 48 6.62 -3.00 -0.54
CA ILE A 48 7.63 -3.96 -1.04
C ILE A 48 9.04 -3.68 -0.52
N GLY A 49 9.27 -2.52 0.09
CA GLY A 49 10.58 -2.09 0.58
C GLY A 49 11.52 -1.58 -0.51
N SER A 50 12.70 -1.10 -0.10
CA SER A 50 13.79 -0.75 -1.02
C SER A 50 14.78 -1.91 -1.15
N MET A 51 15.58 -1.91 -2.21
CA MET A 51 16.67 -2.89 -2.37
C MET A 51 17.64 -2.86 -1.20
N ASP A 52 17.93 -1.66 -0.64
CA ASP A 52 18.81 -1.49 0.50
C ASP A 52 18.24 -2.13 1.76
N HIS A 53 16.95 -1.90 2.04
CA HIS A 53 16.27 -2.52 3.18
C HIS A 53 16.20 -4.04 3.04
N LEU A 54 15.87 -4.54 1.84
CA LEU A 54 15.85 -5.98 1.57
C LEU A 54 17.22 -6.63 1.77
N ASN A 55 18.30 -5.94 1.39
CA ASN A 55 19.67 -6.44 1.57
C ASN A 55 20.13 -6.34 3.03
N ALA A 56 19.73 -5.31 3.76
CA ALA A 56 20.15 -5.06 5.14
C ALA A 56 19.45 -5.95 6.17
N ALA A 57 18.23 -6.43 5.89
CA ALA A 57 17.45 -7.26 6.81
C ALA A 57 18.18 -8.55 7.16
N VAL A 58 18.24 -8.90 8.45
CA VAL A 58 18.89 -10.10 8.97
C VAL A 58 17.86 -11.07 9.58
N GLU A 59 18.25 -12.31 9.82
CA GLU A 59 17.35 -13.34 10.35
C GLU A 59 16.62 -12.91 11.63
N SER A 60 17.32 -12.20 12.52
CA SER A 60 16.72 -11.71 13.77
C SER A 60 15.55 -10.74 13.55
N ASP A 61 15.56 -9.95 12.48
CA ASP A 61 14.48 -9.03 12.17
C ASP A 61 13.20 -9.79 11.83
N TYR A 62 13.31 -10.83 11.01
CA TYR A 62 12.19 -11.69 10.65
C TYR A 62 11.66 -12.48 11.84
N VAL A 63 12.55 -13.06 12.64
CA VAL A 63 12.19 -13.82 13.84
C VAL A 63 11.49 -12.92 14.87
N ASN A 64 12.03 -11.75 15.12
CA ASN A 64 11.45 -10.80 16.08
C ASN A 64 10.10 -10.28 15.61
N PHE A 65 9.97 -9.94 14.33
CA PHE A 65 8.70 -9.53 13.74
C PHE A 65 7.66 -10.63 13.86
N TYR A 66 8.01 -11.85 13.48
CA TYR A 66 7.11 -13.00 13.58
C TYR A 66 6.64 -13.23 15.02
N LYS A 67 7.57 -13.27 15.98
CA LYS A 67 7.23 -13.51 17.40
C LYS A 67 6.39 -12.39 18.01
N THR A 68 6.54 -11.17 17.54
CA THR A 68 5.80 -10.01 18.05
C THR A 68 4.39 -9.95 17.51
N PHE A 69 4.23 -10.13 16.20
CA PHE A 69 2.96 -9.83 15.53
C PHE A 69 2.10 -11.06 15.21
N TYR A 70 2.72 -12.25 15.04
CA TYR A 70 2.01 -13.48 14.68
C TYR A 70 1.62 -14.28 15.94
N VAL A 71 0.75 -13.69 16.73
CA VAL A 71 0.26 -14.26 18.00
C VAL A 71 -1.27 -14.28 18.02
N PRO A 72 -1.92 -15.24 18.70
CA PRO A 72 -3.37 -15.39 18.67
C PRO A 72 -4.14 -14.16 19.12
N ASN A 73 -3.65 -13.41 20.10
CA ASN A 73 -4.25 -12.18 20.58
C ASN A 73 -4.06 -10.97 19.63
N ASN A 74 -3.38 -11.16 18.52
CA ASN A 74 -3.26 -10.19 17.43
C ASN A 74 -3.84 -10.74 16.10
N ALA A 75 -4.61 -11.80 16.13
CA ALA A 75 -5.13 -12.44 14.93
C ALA A 75 -6.66 -12.57 15.00
N ILE A 76 -7.30 -12.42 13.86
CA ILE A 76 -8.72 -12.71 13.66
C ILE A 76 -8.80 -13.88 12.67
N LEU A 77 -9.44 -14.98 13.07
CA LEU A 77 -9.71 -16.11 12.20
C LEU A 77 -11.14 -16.00 11.67
N SER A 78 -11.29 -15.86 10.36
CA SER A 78 -12.58 -15.88 9.69
C SER A 78 -12.69 -17.12 8.79
N ILE A 79 -13.75 -17.89 8.96
CA ILE A 79 -14.02 -19.10 8.16
C ILE A 79 -15.43 -18.96 7.58
N ALA A 80 -15.53 -19.05 6.26
CA ALA A 80 -16.79 -18.99 5.55
C ALA A 80 -16.94 -20.18 4.60
N GLY A 81 -18.17 -20.73 4.51
CA GLY A 81 -18.47 -21.86 3.65
C GLY A 81 -19.67 -22.67 4.16
N ASP A 82 -19.86 -23.87 3.63
CA ASP A 82 -20.82 -24.85 4.15
C ASP A 82 -20.18 -25.54 5.37
N LEU A 83 -20.49 -25.05 6.57
CA LEU A 83 -19.82 -25.42 7.81
C LEU A 83 -20.82 -25.91 8.86
N ASP A 84 -20.48 -27.01 9.53
CA ASP A 84 -21.01 -27.30 10.85
C ASP A 84 -20.24 -26.47 11.90
N TYR A 85 -20.90 -25.52 12.53
CA TYR A 85 -20.28 -24.59 13.48
C TYR A 85 -19.66 -25.29 14.68
N VAL A 86 -20.28 -26.37 15.20
CA VAL A 86 -19.79 -27.10 16.36
C VAL A 86 -18.52 -27.86 16.01
N ALA A 87 -18.51 -28.55 14.87
CA ALA A 87 -17.33 -29.24 14.39
C ALA A 87 -16.19 -28.26 14.04
N ALA A 88 -16.50 -27.13 13.42
CA ALA A 88 -15.54 -26.09 13.12
C ALA A 88 -14.89 -25.51 14.39
N GLU A 89 -15.70 -25.18 15.41
CA GLU A 89 -15.17 -24.69 16.70
C GLU A 89 -14.25 -25.72 17.37
N GLN A 90 -14.63 -26.98 17.37
CA GLN A 90 -13.80 -28.06 17.91
C GLN A 90 -12.45 -28.17 17.19
N MET A 91 -12.46 -28.06 15.86
CA MET A 91 -11.23 -28.05 15.08
C MET A 91 -10.37 -26.80 15.36
N ILE A 92 -10.98 -25.63 15.46
CA ILE A 92 -10.26 -24.40 15.82
C ILE A 92 -9.59 -24.56 17.19
N ARG A 93 -10.32 -25.01 18.19
CA ARG A 93 -9.77 -25.26 19.54
C ARG A 93 -8.65 -26.30 19.52
N LYS A 94 -8.79 -27.36 18.73
CA LYS A 94 -7.77 -28.39 18.58
C LYS A 94 -6.48 -27.91 18.00
N TYR A 95 -6.54 -27.08 16.93
CA TYR A 95 -5.35 -26.66 16.19
C TYR A 95 -4.75 -25.35 16.68
N PHE A 96 -5.58 -24.42 17.15
CA PHE A 96 -5.14 -23.10 17.56
C PHE A 96 -5.17 -22.86 19.07
N GLY A 97 -6.00 -23.62 19.82
CA GLY A 97 -6.19 -23.38 21.24
C GLY A 97 -4.97 -23.66 22.13
N GLN A 98 -3.95 -24.34 21.60
CA GLN A 98 -2.69 -24.62 22.32
C GLN A 98 -1.61 -23.58 22.03
N ILE A 99 -1.84 -22.65 21.08
CA ILE A 99 -0.87 -21.62 20.76
C ILE A 99 -0.93 -20.55 21.85
N PRO A 100 0.17 -20.27 22.56
CA PRO A 100 0.16 -19.29 23.63
C PRO A 100 -0.07 -17.87 23.07
N ALA A 101 -0.81 -17.08 23.82
CA ALA A 101 -0.95 -15.65 23.52
C ALA A 101 0.42 -14.93 23.62
N GLY A 102 0.60 -13.92 22.81
CA GLY A 102 1.75 -13.02 22.94
C GLY A 102 1.70 -12.27 24.27
N THR A 103 2.85 -12.10 24.89
CA THR A 103 2.99 -11.47 26.22
C THR A 103 3.42 -10.01 26.18
N GLY A 104 3.85 -9.53 25.00
CA GLY A 104 4.32 -8.15 24.81
C GLY A 104 3.23 -7.24 24.26
N ASP A 105 3.39 -5.94 24.47
CA ASP A 105 2.58 -4.92 23.82
C ASP A 105 2.89 -4.88 22.31
N ILE A 106 1.86 -4.91 21.52
CA ILE A 106 2.00 -4.77 20.07
C ILE A 106 1.99 -3.30 19.74
N TYR A 107 3.13 -2.79 19.31
CA TYR A 107 3.26 -1.41 18.89
C TYR A 107 2.32 -1.11 17.72
N ARG A 108 1.50 -0.09 17.91
CA ARG A 108 0.64 0.51 16.87
C ARG A 108 1.16 1.92 16.62
N PRO A 109 1.67 2.23 15.44
CA PRO A 109 2.12 3.58 15.14
C PRO A 109 0.93 4.55 15.21
N SER A 110 1.16 5.73 15.82
CA SER A 110 0.20 6.83 15.88
C SER A 110 0.82 8.11 15.31
N ILE A 111 1.53 7.96 14.21
CA ILE A 111 2.23 9.06 13.58
C ILE A 111 1.23 9.88 12.78
N VAL A 112 1.12 11.16 13.10
CA VAL A 112 0.34 12.12 12.33
C VAL A 112 1.28 12.85 11.38
N GLU A 113 0.96 12.81 10.09
CA GLU A 113 1.68 13.57 9.09
C GLU A 113 1.38 15.06 9.22
N PRO A 114 2.39 15.95 9.20
CA PRO A 114 2.16 17.39 9.23
C PRO A 114 1.33 17.86 8.02
N GLU A 115 0.54 18.91 8.20
CA GLU A 115 -0.19 19.53 7.11
C GLU A 115 0.76 20.03 6.01
N MET A 116 0.39 19.80 4.76
CA MET A 116 1.12 20.32 3.61
C MET A 116 0.72 21.79 3.38
N THR A 117 1.64 22.70 3.62
CA THR A 117 1.38 24.15 3.53
C THR A 117 1.79 24.78 2.22
N MET A 118 2.45 24.02 1.34
CA MET A 118 2.91 24.51 0.03
C MET A 118 2.90 23.41 -1.01
N GLU A 119 2.79 23.81 -2.26
CA GLU A 119 2.95 22.90 -3.40
C GLU A 119 4.43 22.45 -3.50
N ILE A 120 4.63 21.16 -3.73
CA ILE A 120 5.93 20.57 -4.05
C ILE A 120 5.93 20.23 -5.54
N ARG A 121 6.89 20.74 -6.28
CA ARG A 121 7.11 20.39 -7.69
C ARG A 121 8.46 19.72 -7.85
N ASP A 122 8.46 18.59 -8.55
CA ASP A 122 9.68 17.85 -8.82
C ASP A 122 9.60 17.19 -10.21
N THR A 123 10.75 16.78 -10.73
CA THR A 123 10.86 16.09 -12.02
C THR A 123 11.66 14.82 -11.83
N ILE A 124 11.06 13.69 -12.23
CA ILE A 124 11.67 12.37 -12.19
C ILE A 124 11.99 11.96 -13.63
N TYR A 125 13.22 11.53 -13.86
CA TYR A 125 13.65 11.03 -15.14
C TYR A 125 13.60 9.50 -15.14
N ASP A 126 12.96 8.96 -16.17
CA ASP A 126 12.82 7.52 -16.36
C ASP A 126 12.88 7.18 -17.86
N ASN A 127 13.09 5.92 -18.19
CA ASN A 127 13.14 5.46 -19.57
C ASN A 127 11.71 5.26 -20.12
N VAL A 128 11.03 6.36 -20.39
CA VAL A 128 9.64 6.41 -20.86
C VAL A 128 9.53 7.08 -22.23
N GLN A 129 8.53 6.69 -23.02
CA GLN A 129 8.32 7.28 -24.35
C GLN A 129 7.62 8.64 -24.30
N LEU A 130 6.70 8.81 -23.36
CA LEU A 130 5.92 10.02 -23.21
C LEU A 130 6.08 10.60 -21.80
N PRO A 131 6.11 11.93 -21.65
CA PRO A 131 6.08 12.55 -20.33
C PRO A 131 4.73 12.28 -19.65
N ALA A 132 4.75 12.15 -18.33
CA ALA A 132 3.55 12.07 -17.49
C ALA A 132 3.54 13.23 -16.48
N VAL A 133 2.37 13.78 -16.21
CA VAL A 133 2.14 14.74 -15.12
C VAL A 133 1.33 14.00 -14.06
N VAL A 134 1.84 13.96 -12.85
CA VAL A 134 1.18 13.36 -11.69
C VAL A 134 0.91 14.45 -10.67
N GLN A 135 -0.32 14.53 -10.22
CA GLN A 135 -0.74 15.46 -9.15
C GLN A 135 -1.29 14.62 -8.01
N THR A 136 -0.74 14.81 -6.83
CA THR A 136 -1.10 14.06 -5.62
C THR A 136 -1.67 15.03 -4.59
N TYR A 137 -2.79 14.66 -3.98
CA TYR A 137 -3.49 15.44 -2.97
C TYR A 137 -3.79 14.55 -1.78
N ARG A 138 -3.57 15.03 -0.57
CA ARG A 138 -3.99 14.29 0.62
C ARG A 138 -5.51 14.29 0.75
N ILE A 139 -6.05 13.13 1.07
CA ILE A 139 -7.48 12.88 1.20
C ILE A 139 -7.83 12.36 2.59
N PRO A 140 -9.08 12.46 3.01
CA PRO A 140 -9.54 11.88 4.28
C PRO A 140 -9.32 10.36 4.35
N ALA A 141 -9.21 9.83 5.56
CA ALA A 141 -9.10 8.40 5.80
C ALA A 141 -10.28 7.61 5.22
N GLN A 142 -10.01 6.41 4.74
CA GLN A 142 -11.04 5.51 4.23
C GLN A 142 -12.11 5.24 5.30
N GLY A 143 -13.37 5.18 4.86
CA GLY A 143 -14.52 4.96 5.76
C GLY A 143 -15.10 6.24 6.36
N THR A 144 -14.49 7.40 6.14
CA THR A 144 -15.09 8.69 6.52
C THR A 144 -16.07 9.19 5.45
N PRO A 145 -17.09 10.00 5.81
CA PRO A 145 -18.03 10.55 4.83
C PRO A 145 -17.33 11.35 3.72
N ASP A 146 -16.30 12.11 4.07
CA ASP A 146 -15.55 12.95 3.12
C ASP A 146 -14.72 12.11 2.14
N PHE A 147 -14.24 10.92 2.55
CA PHE A 147 -13.58 10.00 1.65
C PHE A 147 -14.49 9.59 0.50
N TYR A 148 -15.75 9.25 0.77
CA TYR A 148 -16.71 8.88 -0.28
C TYR A 148 -17.05 10.05 -1.20
N ALA A 149 -17.02 11.28 -0.70
CA ALA A 149 -17.17 12.47 -1.55
C ALA A 149 -15.97 12.62 -2.52
N VAL A 150 -14.74 12.34 -2.06
CA VAL A 150 -13.54 12.32 -2.90
C VAL A 150 -13.58 11.20 -3.93
N GLU A 151 -14.10 10.02 -3.57
CA GLU A 151 -14.31 8.91 -4.51
C GLU A 151 -15.27 9.30 -5.65
N MET A 152 -16.37 9.96 -5.33
CA MET A 152 -17.29 10.52 -6.32
C MET A 152 -16.63 11.58 -7.20
N LEU A 153 -15.81 12.45 -6.60
CA LEU A 153 -15.04 13.46 -7.35
C LEU A 153 -14.09 12.80 -8.34
N GLY A 154 -13.33 11.77 -7.93
CA GLY A 154 -12.46 11.00 -8.80
C GLY A 154 -13.19 10.41 -10.00
N THR A 155 -14.38 9.84 -9.75
CA THR A 155 -15.26 9.31 -10.79
C THR A 155 -15.67 10.39 -11.81
N LEU A 156 -16.12 11.55 -11.33
CA LEU A 156 -16.50 12.67 -12.19
C LEU A 156 -15.34 13.22 -13.03
N LEU A 157 -14.14 13.24 -12.43
CA LEU A 157 -12.96 13.80 -13.09
C LEU A 157 -12.42 12.90 -14.18
N SER A 158 -12.30 11.60 -13.96
CA SER A 158 -11.51 10.77 -14.87
C SER A 158 -12.07 9.39 -15.20
N GLN A 159 -13.19 8.96 -14.62
CA GLN A 159 -13.70 7.62 -14.89
C GLN A 159 -14.54 7.58 -16.16
N GLY A 160 -14.02 6.89 -17.17
CA GLY A 160 -14.66 6.74 -18.48
C GLY A 160 -14.50 7.96 -19.39
N GLN A 161 -14.86 7.77 -20.66
CA GLN A 161 -14.67 8.77 -21.72
C GLN A 161 -15.57 10.01 -21.58
N SER A 162 -16.69 9.90 -20.87
CA SER A 162 -17.58 11.04 -20.59
C SER A 162 -17.09 11.94 -19.44
N SER A 163 -16.03 11.56 -18.73
CA SER A 163 -15.48 12.30 -17.60
C SER A 163 -14.87 13.64 -18.03
N ARG A 164 -14.80 14.57 -17.08
CA ARG A 164 -14.40 15.95 -17.37
C ARG A 164 -12.98 16.07 -17.92
N LEU A 165 -12.02 15.42 -17.26
CA LEU A 165 -10.61 15.49 -17.70
C LEU A 165 -10.40 14.73 -19.01
N TYR A 166 -11.04 13.60 -19.21
CA TYR A 166 -10.94 12.85 -20.47
C TYR A 166 -11.43 13.71 -21.64
N ARG A 167 -12.64 14.24 -21.54
CA ARG A 167 -13.21 15.09 -22.59
C ARG A 167 -12.36 16.33 -22.87
N THR A 168 -11.82 16.95 -21.81
CA THR A 168 -11.01 18.17 -22.00
C THR A 168 -9.64 17.84 -22.56
N CYS A 169 -8.88 16.97 -21.90
CA CYS A 169 -7.47 16.78 -22.20
C CYS A 169 -7.23 15.80 -23.36
N VAL A 170 -8.10 14.79 -23.52
CA VAL A 170 -7.94 13.76 -24.57
C VAL A 170 -8.74 14.15 -25.84
N ASP A 171 -10.06 14.37 -25.70
CA ASP A 171 -10.91 14.58 -26.88
C ASP A 171 -10.76 15.98 -27.46
N ASN A 172 -10.90 17.03 -26.64
CA ASN A 172 -10.97 18.40 -27.15
C ASN A 172 -9.59 19.01 -27.40
N GLU A 173 -8.69 18.96 -26.40
CA GLU A 173 -7.39 19.61 -26.47
C GLU A 173 -6.30 18.72 -27.05
N GLN A 174 -6.50 17.41 -27.07
CA GLN A 174 -5.55 16.41 -27.57
C GLN A 174 -4.14 16.54 -26.96
N LYS A 175 -4.06 16.99 -25.70
CA LYS A 175 -2.82 17.18 -24.95
C LYS A 175 -2.37 15.93 -24.21
N ALA A 176 -3.27 14.97 -24.01
CA ALA A 176 -2.99 13.72 -23.33
C ALA A 176 -3.54 12.53 -24.13
N VAL A 177 -2.88 11.40 -24.04
CA VAL A 177 -3.38 10.10 -24.58
C VAL A 177 -4.20 9.36 -23.54
N PHE A 178 -4.02 9.71 -22.27
CA PHE A 178 -4.71 9.10 -21.13
C PHE A 178 -4.79 10.09 -19.98
N VAL A 179 -5.87 10.05 -19.24
CA VAL A 179 -6.05 10.69 -17.94
C VAL A 179 -6.71 9.73 -16.97
N GLY A 180 -6.30 9.75 -15.72
CA GLY A 180 -6.85 8.92 -14.67
C GLY A 180 -6.70 9.59 -13.32
N SER A 181 -7.67 9.40 -12.42
CA SER A 181 -7.56 9.72 -11.00
C SER A 181 -8.21 8.62 -10.18
N PHE A 182 -7.66 8.35 -9.04
CA PHE A 182 -8.22 7.39 -8.10
C PHE A 182 -7.85 7.81 -6.68
N PRO A 183 -8.77 7.70 -5.72
CA PRO A 183 -8.45 7.88 -4.32
C PRO A 183 -7.75 6.62 -3.80
N LEU A 184 -6.58 6.77 -3.22
CA LEU A 184 -5.91 5.70 -2.48
C LEU A 184 -6.40 5.72 -1.04
N GLY A 185 -7.49 4.98 -0.76
CA GLY A 185 -8.05 4.88 0.58
C GLY A 185 -7.17 4.07 1.51
N LEU A 186 -6.71 4.69 2.59
CA LEU A 186 -5.87 4.08 3.62
C LEU A 186 -6.52 4.27 5.00
N GLU A 187 -6.00 3.58 6.04
CA GLU A 187 -6.50 3.66 7.41
C GLU A 187 -6.38 5.07 7.99
N ASP A 188 -5.24 5.71 7.78
CA ASP A 188 -5.00 7.13 8.06
C ASP A 188 -5.26 7.96 6.79
N PRO A 189 -5.30 9.31 6.88
CA PRO A 189 -5.48 10.15 5.71
C PRO A 189 -4.55 9.78 4.57
N GLY A 190 -5.13 9.42 3.41
CA GLY A 190 -4.47 8.91 2.22
C GLY A 190 -4.21 9.97 1.14
N ASP A 191 -4.02 9.53 -0.10
CA ASP A 191 -3.80 10.35 -1.30
C ASP A 191 -4.86 10.12 -2.39
#